data_a579a37a1d81dc82bd1e475235bf54e6
#
_entry.id   a579a37a1d81dc82bd1e475235bf54e6
#
_cell.length_a   1.000
_cell.length_b   1.000
_cell.length_c   1.000
_cell.angle_alpha   90.00
_cell.angle_beta   90.00
_cell.angle_gamma   90.00
#
_symmetry.space_group_name_H-M   'P 1'
#
loop_
_entity.id
_entity.type
_entity.pdbx_description
1 polymer ?
#
loop_
_entity_poly.entity_id
_entity_poly.type
_entity_poly.pdbx_seq_one_letter_code
_entity_poly.pdbx_strand_id
1 'polypeptide(L)'
;MTEKRIEIVWHGRGGQGAFTAARIVGAAYALGKEGRYAMSFPSFGPERRGAPVRAFTKLSTAPINDRSQVSHPDFSVYLDEGLFPRRSPASGIALVNSKEDFGLDGVVSFDASRLAQSMLGVPITNTVMAGVLGSFVEGLDPQALSVGVDACMPPRLRQKNLAVMEKAYSEMAVGQ
;
A
#
# COMPACT_ATOMS: atom_id res chain seq x y z
N MET A 1 -19.56 1.31 -19.74
CA MET A 1 -19.08 1.00 -18.38
C MET A 1 -18.34 2.21 -17.85
N THR A 2 -18.66 2.68 -16.69
CA THR A 2 -17.97 3.82 -16.07
C THR A 2 -16.54 3.41 -15.74
N GLU A 3 -15.56 4.20 -16.15
CA GLU A 3 -14.16 4.00 -15.77
C GLU A 3 -14.05 4.06 -14.25
N LYS A 4 -13.53 2.99 -13.65
CA LYS A 4 -13.23 2.96 -12.21
C LYS A 4 -11.75 3.22 -12.06
N ARG A 5 -11.39 4.30 -11.37
CA ARG A 5 -10.02 4.69 -11.08
C ARG A 5 -9.83 4.80 -9.57
N ILE A 6 -8.71 4.31 -9.08
CA ILE A 6 -8.30 4.41 -7.69
C ILE A 6 -6.87 4.94 -7.66
N GLU A 7 -6.64 6.00 -6.90
CA GLU A 7 -5.36 6.65 -6.76
C GLU A 7 -4.83 6.54 -5.32
N ILE A 8 -3.60 6.07 -5.19
CA ILE A 8 -2.98 5.74 -3.90
C ILE A 8 -1.66 6.50 -3.76
N VAL A 9 -1.45 7.13 -2.61
CA VAL A 9 -0.16 7.72 -2.22
C VAL A 9 0.44 6.91 -1.08
N TRP A 10 1.67 6.49 -1.25
CA TRP A 10 2.47 5.80 -0.24
C TRP A 10 3.44 6.78 0.38
N HIS A 11 3.37 6.94 1.70
CA HIS A 11 4.26 7.78 2.48
C HIS A 11 5.21 6.90 3.30
N GLY A 12 6.50 7.07 3.11
CA GLY A 12 7.52 6.34 3.84
C GLY A 12 8.79 7.17 3.99
N ARG A 13 9.80 6.56 4.62
CA ARG A 13 11.15 7.11 4.62
C ARG A 13 12.03 6.33 3.66
N GLY A 14 13.09 6.94 3.17
CA GLY A 14 14.07 6.27 2.32
C GLY A 14 14.53 4.96 2.97
N GLY A 15 14.39 3.83 2.25
CA GLY A 15 14.69 2.48 2.73
C GLY A 15 13.52 1.69 3.32
N GLN A 16 12.34 2.29 3.52
CA GLN A 16 11.16 1.57 4.04
C GLN A 16 10.35 0.83 2.96
N GLY A 17 10.70 0.97 1.69
CA GLY A 17 10.07 0.20 0.61
C GLY A 17 8.70 0.71 0.15
N ALA A 18 8.44 2.02 0.23
CA ALA A 18 7.20 2.62 -0.27
C ALA A 18 6.97 2.32 -1.76
N PHE A 19 7.99 2.48 -2.60
CA PHE A 19 7.87 2.16 -4.02
C PHE A 19 7.73 0.65 -4.29
N THR A 20 8.34 -0.20 -3.48
CA THR A 20 8.14 -1.65 -3.57
C THR A 20 6.69 -2.02 -3.30
N ALA A 21 6.08 -1.47 -2.25
CA ALA A 21 4.65 -1.67 -1.96
C ALA A 21 3.76 -1.17 -3.10
N ALA A 22 4.04 0.02 -3.62
CA ALA A 22 3.31 0.59 -4.76
C ALA A 22 3.35 -0.32 -5.99
N ARG A 23 4.51 -0.91 -6.30
CA ARG A 23 4.67 -1.85 -7.43
C ARG A 23 3.94 -3.16 -7.20
N ILE A 24 4.01 -3.73 -6.00
CA ILE A 24 3.32 -4.98 -5.67
C ILE A 24 1.81 -4.82 -5.85
N VAL A 25 1.23 -3.75 -5.32
CA VAL A 25 -0.21 -3.45 -5.44
C VAL A 25 -0.60 -3.20 -6.90
N GLY A 26 0.19 -2.43 -7.65
CA GLY A 26 -0.04 -2.21 -9.07
C GLY A 26 -0.01 -3.51 -9.88
N ALA A 27 1.01 -4.35 -9.68
CA ALA A 27 1.15 -5.64 -10.35
C ALA A 27 0.02 -6.61 -9.95
N ALA A 28 -0.35 -6.66 -8.67
CA ALA A 28 -1.45 -7.47 -8.17
C ALA A 28 -2.77 -7.14 -8.89
N TYR A 29 -3.07 -5.86 -9.03
CA TYR A 29 -4.30 -5.40 -9.68
C TYR A 29 -4.30 -5.69 -11.20
N ALA A 30 -3.22 -5.30 -11.89
CA ALA A 30 -3.15 -5.41 -13.35
C ALA A 30 -3.01 -6.85 -13.84
N LEU A 31 -2.26 -7.69 -13.14
CA LEU A 31 -2.03 -9.09 -13.52
C LEU A 31 -3.07 -10.05 -12.94
N GLY A 32 -3.78 -9.64 -11.90
CA GLY A 32 -4.79 -10.46 -11.22
C GLY A 32 -6.05 -10.71 -12.04
N LYS A 33 -6.35 -9.85 -13.03
CA LYS A 33 -7.51 -9.99 -13.91
C LYS A 33 -7.32 -9.24 -15.22
N GLU A 34 -7.75 -9.83 -16.32
CA GLU A 34 -7.78 -9.18 -17.63
C GLU A 34 -8.65 -7.91 -17.62
N GLY A 35 -8.28 -6.91 -18.43
CA GLY A 35 -8.98 -5.62 -18.51
C GLY A 35 -8.70 -4.67 -17.33
N ARG A 36 -7.68 -4.96 -16.52
CA ARG A 36 -7.19 -4.08 -15.46
C ARG A 36 -5.84 -3.50 -15.81
N TYR A 37 -5.64 -2.26 -15.40
CA TYR A 37 -4.43 -1.48 -15.68
C TYR A 37 -3.91 -0.87 -14.38
N ALA A 38 -2.60 -0.77 -14.27
CA ALA A 38 -1.96 -0.09 -13.15
C ALA A 38 -0.74 0.69 -13.60
N MET A 39 -0.44 1.74 -12.88
CA MET A 39 0.79 2.51 -13.02
C MET A 39 1.35 2.80 -11.63
N SER A 40 2.62 2.45 -11.40
CA SER A 40 3.32 2.74 -10.14
C SER A 40 4.62 3.48 -10.44
N PHE A 41 4.85 4.57 -9.72
CA PHE A 41 6.05 5.39 -9.90
C PHE A 41 6.46 6.08 -8.59
N PRO A 42 7.78 6.31 -8.37
CA PRO A 42 8.25 7.06 -7.21
C PRO A 42 8.07 8.56 -7.41
N SER A 43 8.02 9.30 -6.32
CA SER A 43 8.20 10.74 -6.35
C SER A 43 9.67 11.04 -6.66
N PHE A 44 9.92 11.84 -7.68
CA PHE A 44 11.27 12.27 -8.04
C PHE A 44 11.77 13.33 -7.04
N GLY A 45 12.92 13.10 -6.45
CA GLY A 45 13.59 13.98 -5.51
C GLY A 45 14.91 13.36 -5.06
N PRO A 46 15.79 14.12 -4.38
CA PRO A 46 17.04 13.56 -3.87
C PRO A 46 16.72 12.47 -2.83
N GLU A 47 16.97 11.22 -3.19
CA GLU A 47 16.81 10.09 -2.28
C GLU A 47 17.89 10.13 -1.21
N ARG A 48 17.48 10.32 0.04
CA ARG A 48 18.37 10.18 1.22
C ARG A 48 17.74 9.17 2.16
N ARG A 49 18.55 8.25 2.65
CA ARG A 49 18.12 7.28 3.64
C ARG A 49 17.50 7.99 4.85
N GLY A 50 16.29 7.59 5.25
CA GLY A 50 15.54 8.18 6.37
C GLY A 50 14.77 9.46 6.03
N ALA A 51 15.02 10.11 4.88
CA ALA A 51 14.23 11.27 4.46
C ALA A 51 12.81 10.84 4.01
N PRO A 52 11.79 11.69 4.16
CA PRO A 52 10.45 11.43 3.65
C PRO A 52 10.47 11.19 2.14
N VAL A 53 9.84 10.11 1.70
CA VAL A 53 9.67 9.75 0.28
C VAL A 53 8.22 9.40 0.01
N ARG A 54 7.79 9.58 -1.23
CA ARG A 54 6.46 9.17 -1.69
C ARG A 54 6.58 8.26 -2.90
N ALA A 55 5.60 7.38 -3.03
CA ALA A 55 5.34 6.63 -4.24
C ALA A 55 3.85 6.69 -4.55
N PHE A 56 3.50 6.42 -5.79
CA PHE A 56 2.13 6.51 -6.29
C PHE A 56 1.74 5.22 -6.98
N THR A 57 0.48 4.81 -6.79
CA THR A 57 -0.15 3.74 -7.55
C THR A 57 -1.46 4.24 -8.09
N LYS A 58 -1.66 4.12 -9.39
CA LYS A 58 -2.94 4.36 -10.07
C LYS A 58 -3.46 3.03 -10.57
N LEU A 59 -4.70 2.68 -10.24
CA LEU A 59 -5.39 1.48 -10.67
C LEU A 59 -6.59 1.89 -11.52
N SER A 60 -6.87 1.19 -12.62
CA SER A 60 -7.97 1.55 -13.52
C SER A 60 -8.50 0.34 -14.30
N THR A 61 -9.76 0.42 -14.71
CA THR A 61 -10.37 -0.50 -15.68
C THR A 61 -10.22 -0.02 -17.14
N ALA A 62 -9.50 1.09 -17.34
CA ALA A 62 -9.13 1.62 -18.65
C ALA A 62 -7.63 1.96 -18.70
N PRO A 63 -6.99 2.04 -19.88
CA PRO A 63 -5.58 2.41 -20.01
C PRO A 63 -5.25 3.74 -19.31
N ILE A 64 -4.13 3.76 -18.57
CA ILE A 64 -3.70 4.94 -17.82
C ILE A 64 -2.62 5.68 -18.61
N ASN A 65 -2.93 6.89 -19.06
CA ASN A 65 -1.99 7.75 -19.81
C ASN A 65 -1.45 8.91 -18.96
N ASP A 66 -2.08 9.19 -17.81
CA ASP A 66 -1.71 10.28 -16.92
C ASP A 66 -0.62 9.84 -15.92
N ARG A 67 0.56 10.49 -16.03
CA ARG A 67 1.72 10.28 -15.14
C ARG A 67 1.91 11.39 -14.12
N SER A 68 0.93 12.26 -13.95
CA SER A 68 0.98 13.30 -12.90
C SER A 68 0.98 12.68 -11.50
N GLN A 69 1.56 13.39 -10.55
CA GLN A 69 1.48 13.02 -9.14
C GLN A 69 0.03 13.05 -8.66
N VAL A 70 -0.31 12.15 -7.73
CA VAL A 70 -1.64 12.10 -7.13
C VAL A 70 -1.77 13.24 -6.10
N SER A 71 -2.77 14.10 -6.29
CA SER A 71 -3.07 15.22 -5.39
C SER A 71 -4.31 15.00 -4.51
N HIS A 72 -5.26 14.18 -4.96
CA HIS A 72 -6.48 13.84 -4.23
C HIS A 72 -6.62 12.32 -4.17
N PRO A 73 -5.83 11.64 -3.33
CA PRO A 73 -5.83 10.18 -3.26
C PRO A 73 -7.14 9.63 -2.69
N ASP A 74 -7.55 8.45 -3.19
CA ASP A 74 -8.56 7.62 -2.55
C ASP A 74 -7.99 6.97 -1.27
N PHE A 75 -6.69 6.65 -1.30
CA PHE A 75 -5.96 6.11 -0.14
C PHE A 75 -4.61 6.77 0.03
N SER A 76 -4.31 7.20 1.26
CA SER A 76 -2.98 7.60 1.70
C SER A 76 -2.45 6.57 2.68
N VAL A 77 -1.37 5.86 2.32
CA VAL A 77 -0.78 4.80 3.15
C VAL A 77 0.50 5.32 3.81
N TYR A 78 0.53 5.35 5.12
CA TYR A 78 1.68 5.81 5.91
C TYR A 78 2.42 4.60 6.49
N LEU A 79 3.62 4.34 5.98
CA LEU A 79 4.50 3.28 6.50
C LEU A 79 5.16 3.66 7.82
N ASP A 80 5.23 4.95 8.09
CA ASP A 80 5.85 5.56 9.27
C ASP A 80 4.88 6.56 9.89
N GLU A 81 4.51 6.31 11.15
CA GLU A 81 3.57 7.16 11.90
C GLU A 81 4.04 8.62 11.99
N GLY A 82 5.36 8.84 12.06
CA GLY A 82 5.93 10.19 12.13
C GLY A 82 5.69 11.05 10.88
N LEU A 83 5.22 10.45 9.77
CA LEU A 83 4.84 11.17 8.55
C LEU A 83 3.35 11.50 8.50
N PHE A 84 2.54 10.90 9.38
CA PHE A 84 1.11 11.16 9.43
C PHE A 84 0.82 12.52 10.11
N PRO A 85 0.07 13.41 9.46
CA PRO A 85 -0.13 14.79 9.96
C PRO A 85 -1.12 14.89 11.14
N ARG A 86 -1.58 13.75 11.70
CA ARG A 86 -2.49 13.66 12.86
C ARG A 86 -3.77 14.47 12.69
N ARG A 87 -4.36 14.41 11.50
CA ARG A 87 -5.64 15.04 11.15
C ARG A 87 -6.36 14.20 10.11
N SER A 88 -7.69 14.39 10.03
CA SER A 88 -8.48 13.77 8.97
C SER A 88 -7.94 14.12 7.58
N PRO A 89 -7.89 13.14 6.64
CA PRO A 89 -7.44 13.40 5.28
C PRO A 89 -8.39 14.37 4.57
N ALA A 90 -7.84 15.20 3.68
CA ALA A 90 -8.65 16.08 2.84
C ALA A 90 -9.45 15.31 1.77
N SER A 91 -9.02 14.11 1.42
CA SER A 91 -9.69 13.19 0.50
C SER A 91 -9.39 11.76 0.90
N GLY A 92 -10.33 10.86 0.62
CA GLY A 92 -10.17 9.42 0.77
C GLY A 92 -9.93 8.95 2.21
N ILE A 93 -9.20 7.85 2.35
CA ILE A 93 -8.90 7.18 3.62
C ILE A 93 -7.38 7.19 3.85
N ALA A 94 -6.97 7.54 5.07
CA ALA A 94 -5.60 7.38 5.54
C ALA A 94 -5.44 6.05 6.29
N LEU A 95 -4.57 5.18 5.78
CA LEU A 95 -4.15 3.94 6.43
C LEU A 95 -2.80 4.17 7.10
N VAL A 96 -2.74 4.09 8.42
CA VAL A 96 -1.55 4.49 9.19
C VAL A 96 -0.97 3.29 9.94
N ASN A 97 0.32 3.02 9.72
CA ASN A 97 1.05 2.08 10.55
C ASN A 97 1.26 2.68 11.94
N SER A 98 0.37 2.38 12.85
CA SER A 98 0.41 2.83 14.24
C SER A 98 -0.31 1.85 15.16
N LYS A 99 0.15 1.76 16.39
CA LYS A 99 -0.56 1.09 17.49
C LYS A 99 -1.64 1.97 18.13
N GLU A 100 -1.58 3.28 17.85
CA GLU A 100 -2.53 4.27 18.37
C GLU A 100 -3.75 4.34 17.45
N ASP A 101 -4.95 4.34 18.04
CA ASP A 101 -6.16 4.74 17.34
C ASP A 101 -6.32 6.25 17.48
N PHE A 102 -6.28 6.95 16.35
CA PHE A 102 -6.38 8.41 16.36
C PHE A 102 -7.79 8.95 16.57
N GLY A 103 -8.83 8.14 16.46
CA GLY A 103 -10.22 8.57 16.58
C GLY A 103 -10.62 9.66 15.57
N LEU A 104 -9.99 9.69 14.40
CA LEU A 104 -10.21 10.69 13.36
C LEU A 104 -11.01 10.11 12.20
N ASP A 105 -11.95 10.86 11.67
CA ASP A 105 -12.73 10.46 10.49
C ASP A 105 -11.83 10.21 9.28
N GLY A 106 -12.05 9.09 8.60
CA GLY A 106 -11.26 8.68 7.44
C GLY A 106 -9.84 8.21 7.77
N VAL A 107 -9.53 7.94 9.04
CA VAL A 107 -8.23 7.40 9.47
C VAL A 107 -8.41 6.01 10.05
N VAL A 108 -7.63 5.06 9.55
CA VAL A 108 -7.59 3.68 10.02
C VAL A 108 -6.17 3.33 10.42
N SER A 109 -5.99 2.91 11.66
CA SER A 109 -4.70 2.48 12.20
C SER A 109 -4.56 0.96 12.17
N PHE A 110 -3.34 0.51 11.91
CA PHE A 110 -2.97 -0.90 12.00
C PHE A 110 -1.52 -1.01 12.48
N ASP A 111 -1.26 -1.79 13.51
CA ASP A 111 0.10 -2.00 14.04
C ASP A 111 0.89 -2.98 13.16
N ALA A 112 1.28 -2.49 11.98
CA ALA A 112 2.04 -3.25 10.99
C ALA A 112 3.45 -3.58 11.50
N SER A 113 4.03 -2.71 12.32
CA SER A 113 5.37 -2.94 12.90
C SER A 113 5.38 -4.15 13.83
N ARG A 114 4.36 -4.32 14.68
CA ARG A 114 4.19 -5.48 15.56
C ARG A 114 4.03 -6.77 14.73
N LEU A 115 3.17 -6.75 13.73
CA LEU A 115 2.93 -7.92 12.89
C LEU A 115 4.18 -8.30 12.09
N ALA A 116 4.87 -7.34 11.48
CA ALA A 116 6.12 -7.57 10.76
C ALA A 116 7.20 -8.14 11.68
N GLN A 117 7.38 -7.57 12.89
CA GLN A 117 8.35 -8.06 13.86
C GLN A 117 8.06 -9.51 14.25
N SER A 118 6.78 -9.87 14.48
CA SER A 118 6.39 -11.23 14.89
C SER A 118 6.58 -12.28 13.79
N MET A 119 6.31 -11.95 12.54
CA MET A 119 6.31 -12.90 11.43
C MET A 119 7.59 -12.87 10.59
N LEU A 120 8.21 -11.71 10.43
CA LEU A 120 9.43 -11.52 9.63
C LEU A 120 10.70 -11.42 10.48
N GLY A 121 10.56 -11.14 11.79
CA GLY A 121 11.68 -10.89 12.69
C GLY A 121 12.29 -9.49 12.54
N VAL A 122 11.74 -8.66 11.67
CA VAL A 122 12.17 -7.28 11.40
C VAL A 122 10.95 -6.39 11.14
N PRO A 123 10.98 -5.10 11.52
CA PRO A 123 9.82 -4.22 11.40
C PRO A 123 9.70 -3.63 9.97
N ILE A 124 9.71 -4.48 8.94
CA ILE A 124 9.52 -4.07 7.55
C ILE A 124 8.03 -4.09 7.24
N THR A 125 7.43 -2.92 7.12
CA THR A 125 5.97 -2.73 7.12
C THR A 125 5.32 -2.57 5.75
N ASN A 126 6.10 -2.43 4.70
CA ASN A 126 5.59 -2.14 3.35
C ASN A 126 4.62 -3.22 2.83
N THR A 127 4.97 -4.50 2.92
CA THR A 127 4.10 -5.60 2.49
C THR A 127 2.91 -5.79 3.43
N VAL A 128 3.09 -5.55 4.72
CA VAL A 128 2.00 -5.58 5.70
C VAL A 128 0.94 -4.54 5.34
N MET A 129 1.35 -3.29 5.12
CA MET A 129 0.42 -2.22 4.75
C MET A 129 -0.19 -2.39 3.36
N ALA A 130 0.49 -3.09 2.44
CA ALA A 130 -0.11 -3.51 1.17
C ALA A 130 -1.24 -4.52 1.38
N GLY A 131 -1.10 -5.44 2.34
CA GLY A 131 -2.16 -6.36 2.76
C GLY A 131 -3.35 -5.62 3.39
N VAL A 132 -3.08 -4.66 4.28
CA VAL A 132 -4.11 -3.79 4.86
C VAL A 132 -4.88 -3.06 3.77
N LEU A 133 -4.19 -2.40 2.84
CA LEU A 133 -4.83 -1.70 1.71
C LEU A 133 -5.67 -2.66 0.86
N GLY A 134 -5.21 -3.88 0.64
CA GLY A 134 -5.91 -4.89 -0.15
C GLY A 134 -7.32 -5.16 0.35
N SER A 135 -7.56 -5.12 1.67
CA SER A 135 -8.88 -5.34 2.26
C SER A 135 -9.89 -4.22 1.95
N PHE A 136 -9.43 -3.05 1.52
CA PHE A 136 -10.27 -1.91 1.14
C PHE A 136 -10.52 -1.80 -0.36
N VAL A 137 -9.70 -2.46 -1.19
CA VAL A 137 -9.71 -2.27 -2.64
C VAL A 137 -10.20 -3.53 -3.33
N GLU A 138 -11.35 -3.43 -3.99
CA GLU A 138 -11.88 -4.53 -4.80
C GLU A 138 -10.88 -4.99 -5.87
N GLY A 139 -10.58 -6.28 -5.86
CA GLY A 139 -9.65 -6.90 -6.79
C GLY A 139 -8.20 -6.94 -6.33
N LEU A 140 -7.96 -6.62 -5.08
CA LEU A 140 -6.70 -6.84 -4.37
C LEU A 140 -6.86 -7.90 -3.26
N ASP A 141 -7.61 -8.97 -3.55
CA ASP A 141 -7.71 -10.11 -2.65
C ASP A 141 -6.36 -10.83 -2.48
N PRO A 142 -6.22 -11.77 -1.52
CA PRO A 142 -4.97 -12.48 -1.28
C PRO A 142 -4.39 -13.18 -2.51
N GLN A 143 -5.24 -13.69 -3.40
CA GLN A 143 -4.79 -14.32 -4.63
C GLN A 143 -4.15 -13.31 -5.59
N ALA A 144 -4.76 -12.15 -5.79
CA ALA A 144 -4.19 -11.07 -6.59
C ALA A 144 -2.89 -10.55 -5.96
N LEU A 145 -2.86 -10.36 -4.63
CA LEU A 145 -1.66 -9.94 -3.91
C LEU A 145 -0.50 -10.92 -4.09
N SER A 146 -0.78 -12.24 -4.11
CA SER A 146 0.23 -13.27 -4.41
C SER A 146 0.86 -13.06 -5.78
N VAL A 147 0.06 -12.77 -6.81
CA VAL A 147 0.57 -12.47 -8.16
C VAL A 147 1.48 -11.23 -8.14
N GLY A 148 1.11 -10.19 -7.40
CA GLY A 148 1.93 -8.98 -7.24
C GLY A 148 3.26 -9.25 -6.55
N VAL A 149 3.27 -10.06 -5.49
CA VAL A 149 4.49 -10.48 -4.79
C VAL A 149 5.40 -11.27 -5.73
N ASP A 150 4.85 -12.23 -6.48
CA ASP A 150 5.63 -13.04 -7.41
C ASP A 150 6.25 -12.22 -8.54
N ALA A 151 5.55 -11.19 -9.01
CA ALA A 151 6.04 -10.30 -10.06
C ALA A 151 7.13 -9.32 -9.58
N CYS A 152 7.10 -8.91 -8.31
CA CYS A 152 7.91 -7.79 -7.82
C CYS A 152 9.01 -8.17 -6.82
N MET A 153 8.95 -9.38 -6.22
CA MET A 153 9.90 -9.78 -5.16
C MET A 153 10.80 -10.93 -5.58
N PRO A 154 12.06 -10.93 -5.11
CA PRO A 154 12.97 -12.07 -5.29
C PRO A 154 12.38 -13.34 -4.64
N PRO A 155 12.54 -14.53 -5.25
CA PRO A 155 11.93 -15.79 -4.78
C PRO A 155 12.14 -16.07 -3.29
N ARG A 156 13.34 -15.79 -2.77
CA ARG A 156 13.70 -16.02 -1.36
C ARG A 156 12.87 -15.23 -0.35
N LEU A 157 12.25 -14.12 -0.77
CA LEU A 157 11.49 -13.23 0.09
C LEU A 157 9.97 -13.43 -0.02
N ARG A 158 9.48 -14.13 -1.05
CA ARG A 158 8.05 -14.21 -1.40
C ARG A 158 7.22 -14.85 -0.31
N GLN A 159 7.59 -16.06 0.13
CA GLN A 159 6.77 -16.85 1.04
C GLN A 159 6.45 -16.11 2.35
N LYS A 160 7.47 -15.55 3.01
CA LYS A 160 7.29 -14.83 4.28
C LYS A 160 6.51 -13.54 4.10
N ASN A 161 6.80 -12.79 3.03
CA ASN A 161 6.11 -11.54 2.76
C ASN A 161 4.64 -11.76 2.36
N LEU A 162 4.35 -12.82 1.60
CA LEU A 162 2.99 -13.20 1.27
C LEU A 162 2.22 -13.59 2.54
N ALA A 163 2.79 -14.41 3.41
CA ALA A 163 2.15 -14.84 4.65
C ALA A 163 1.78 -13.65 5.56
N VAL A 164 2.69 -12.68 5.72
CA VAL A 164 2.41 -11.49 6.55
C VAL A 164 1.37 -10.57 5.90
N MET A 165 1.39 -10.47 4.58
CA MET A 165 0.43 -9.67 3.81
C MET A 165 -0.98 -10.26 3.91
N GLU A 166 -1.13 -11.58 3.74
CA GLU A 166 -2.40 -12.29 3.89
C GLU A 166 -2.95 -12.18 5.32
N LYS A 167 -2.07 -12.26 6.32
CA LYS A 167 -2.44 -12.09 7.73
C LYS A 167 -2.97 -10.68 7.99
N ALA A 168 -2.29 -9.65 7.49
CA ALA A 168 -2.72 -8.25 7.63
C ALA A 168 -4.06 -8.00 6.92
N TYR A 169 -4.23 -8.53 5.71
CA TYR A 169 -5.50 -8.49 4.98
C TYR A 169 -6.63 -9.07 5.81
N SER A 170 -6.44 -10.29 6.35
CA SER A 170 -7.48 -11.00 7.10
C SER A 170 -7.82 -10.30 8.41
N GLU A 171 -6.84 -9.83 9.16
CA GLU A 171 -7.08 -9.10 10.42
C GLU A 171 -7.85 -7.79 10.17
N MET A 172 -7.53 -7.06 9.10
CA MET A 172 -8.22 -5.83 8.77
C MET A 172 -9.63 -6.08 8.26
N ALA A 173 -9.85 -7.09 7.41
CA ALA A 173 -11.17 -7.42 6.87
C ALA A 173 -12.19 -7.85 7.94
N VAL A 174 -11.74 -8.45 9.03
CA VAL A 174 -12.60 -8.83 10.17
C VAL A 174 -12.99 -7.61 11.01
N GLY A 175 -12.18 -6.55 11.00
CA GLY A 175 -12.42 -5.31 11.76
C GLY A 175 -13.31 -4.28 11.06
N GLN A 176 -13.68 -4.52 9.81
CA GLN A 176 -14.60 -3.71 9.01
C GLN A 176 -16.04 -4.24 9.12
#